data_cf1c1a2c4665716b506c96aa2227fb83
#
_entry.id   cf1c1a2c4665716b506c96aa2227fb83
#
_cell.length_a   1.000
_cell.length_b   1.000
_cell.length_c   1.000
_cell.angle_alpha   90.00
_cell.angle_beta   90.00
_cell.angle_gamma   90.00
#
_symmetry.space_group_name_H-M   'P 1'
#
loop_
_entity.id
_entity.type
_entity.pdbx_description
1 polymer ?
#
loop_
_entity_poly.entity_id
_entity_poly.type
_entity_poly.pdbx_seq_one_letter_code
_entity_poly.pdbx_strand_id
1 'polypeptide(L)'
;MQELLASRITLSPRPQQNRKAVLEVAMLGHCPGRVRTQRLLALPGAVADMRAAGFGAALDQLQAGSAEPRLQSVHHIPVPLRSSAEFHDLFPDAASNATEYVSVLAGRSAWLPRCVDDFFANGGTKLWVISIPQAEGQRGFLPAADTRLHDVSTLRGLACALVLRNLGEVAFPDLERLQIPAQLPDIPRLRLDNPDPQFVPCSTNLDDDHRERRNDSEMELSAMPAPTPLNQILQGILPWLATQRPDVQCLMTLPLAYNGALDSPVLDPMAVQWLQQIRDGDSGHRLRQLQCLFPYLRGPQFELLSPVGIIAGRQSALAQAQGPWRSIAGQGLQSQGLPYPPLSIMDTVTLRNDPGVCVLRQRQGQVELDDERLLVPALHPQDYLNANNPERFDGHRSAEVMRLLGYLRRQLTALGEQLIFNLDYRDPRPRLLLERFLRQLQQRGALRGATAEQAFQIKEIQTQEAVMIYEIMIAPALPIDQIRLTFTNQHGEWQGNIAGAENNV
;
A
#
# COMPACT_ATOMS: atom_id res chain seq x y z
N MET A 1 -67.17 12.13 -0.42
CA MET A 1 -66.00 11.26 -0.36
C MET A 1 -64.81 12.09 -0.92
N GLN A 2 -64.00 12.65 -0.01
CA GLN A 2 -62.77 13.33 -0.38
C GLN A 2 -61.67 12.29 -0.49
N GLU A 3 -61.11 12.13 -1.69
CA GLU A 3 -59.93 11.31 -1.90
C GLU A 3 -58.71 11.98 -1.25
N LEU A 4 -58.16 11.31 -0.25
CA LEU A 4 -56.88 11.63 0.34
C LEU A 4 -55.80 11.32 -0.69
N LEU A 5 -55.25 12.35 -1.35
CA LEU A 5 -54.03 12.27 -2.15
C LEU A 5 -52.87 11.91 -1.23
N ALA A 6 -52.43 10.65 -1.31
CA ALA A 6 -51.22 10.21 -0.67
C ALA A 6 -50.01 10.98 -1.27
N SER A 7 -49.40 11.87 -0.49
CA SER A 7 -48.17 12.56 -0.85
C SER A 7 -47.07 11.53 -1.05
N ARG A 8 -46.70 11.28 -2.29
CA ARG A 8 -45.51 10.50 -2.65
C ARG A 8 -44.29 11.29 -2.26
N ILE A 9 -43.67 10.92 -1.15
CA ILE A 9 -42.33 11.38 -0.82
C ILE A 9 -41.35 10.62 -1.76
N THR A 10 -41.00 11.21 -2.87
CA THR A 10 -39.85 10.76 -3.68
C THR A 10 -38.61 11.17 -2.94
N LEU A 11 -38.00 10.24 -2.21
CA LEU A 11 -36.64 10.36 -1.74
C LEU A 11 -35.73 10.33 -2.99
N SER A 12 -35.44 11.50 -3.55
CA SER A 12 -34.31 11.63 -4.46
C SER A 12 -33.08 11.12 -3.72
N PRO A 13 -32.34 10.16 -4.26
CA PRO A 13 -31.07 9.79 -3.67
C PRO A 13 -30.26 11.09 -3.57
N ARG A 14 -29.90 11.50 -2.35
CA ARG A 14 -28.98 12.62 -2.18
C ARG A 14 -27.80 12.34 -3.09
N PRO A 15 -27.41 13.29 -3.97
CA PRO A 15 -26.19 13.11 -4.73
C PRO A 15 -25.12 12.77 -3.70
N GLN A 16 -24.45 11.63 -3.86
CA GLN A 16 -23.31 11.30 -3.01
C GLN A 16 -22.40 12.50 -3.07
N GLN A 17 -22.40 13.29 -2.00
CA GLN A 17 -21.45 14.37 -1.87
C GLN A 17 -20.11 13.71 -2.12
N ASN A 18 -19.37 14.22 -3.08
CA ASN A 18 -18.04 13.77 -3.49
C ASN A 18 -17.11 13.98 -2.28
N ARG A 19 -17.26 13.11 -1.27
CA ARG A 19 -16.45 13.18 -0.07
C ARG A 19 -15.03 12.88 -0.49
N LYS A 20 -14.15 13.85 -0.29
CA LYS A 20 -12.72 13.70 -0.52
C LYS A 20 -12.25 12.47 0.27
N ALA A 21 -11.58 11.53 -0.41
CA ALA A 21 -11.05 10.35 0.26
C ALA A 21 -10.00 10.78 1.30
N VAL A 22 -10.07 10.20 2.49
CA VAL A 22 -9.15 10.52 3.59
C VAL A 22 -7.82 9.81 3.39
N LEU A 23 -7.86 8.60 2.82
CA LEU A 23 -6.69 7.79 2.50
C LEU A 23 -6.84 7.31 1.04
N GLU A 24 -6.05 7.90 0.13
CA GLU A 24 -5.96 7.47 -1.25
C GLU A 24 -4.83 6.44 -1.37
N VAL A 25 -5.07 5.40 -2.16
CA VAL A 25 -4.12 4.30 -2.40
C VAL A 25 -3.72 4.31 -3.87
N ALA A 26 -2.45 3.99 -4.17
CA ALA A 26 -2.00 3.71 -5.52
C ALA A 26 -1.55 2.25 -5.63
N MET A 27 -1.99 1.55 -6.67
CA MET A 27 -1.52 0.21 -7.00
C MET A 27 -0.84 0.22 -8.36
N LEU A 28 0.40 -0.27 -8.37
CA LEU A 28 1.20 -0.43 -9.58
C LEU A 28 1.24 -1.90 -9.95
N GLY A 29 0.86 -2.21 -11.20
CA GLY A 29 0.82 -3.61 -11.62
C GLY A 29 0.66 -3.78 -13.12
N HIS A 30 0.67 -5.04 -13.54
CA HIS A 30 0.49 -5.41 -14.93
C HIS A 30 -0.99 -5.45 -15.29
N CYS A 31 -1.37 -4.62 -16.24
CA CYS A 31 -2.62 -4.75 -16.97
C CYS A 31 -2.36 -4.34 -18.42
N PRO A 32 -3.27 -4.59 -19.35
CA PRO A 32 -3.04 -4.31 -20.78
C PRO A 32 -2.64 -2.86 -21.11
N GLY A 33 -2.79 -1.94 -20.18
CA GLY A 33 -2.48 -0.52 -20.35
C GLY A 33 -3.34 0.17 -21.39
N ARG A 34 -4.24 -0.55 -22.05
CA ARG A 34 -5.13 -0.03 -23.09
C ARG A 34 -6.48 0.28 -22.48
N VAL A 35 -6.88 1.54 -22.54
CA VAL A 35 -8.15 2.01 -21.97
C VAL A 35 -9.12 2.47 -23.06
N ARG A 36 -10.39 2.37 -22.74
CA ARG A 36 -11.47 3.03 -23.49
C ARG A 36 -11.47 4.52 -23.16
N THR A 37 -10.76 5.32 -23.96
CA THR A 37 -10.55 6.75 -23.68
C THR A 37 -11.85 7.51 -23.42
N GLN A 38 -12.90 7.26 -24.21
CA GLN A 38 -14.20 7.90 -24.00
C GLN A 38 -14.80 7.58 -22.61
N ARG A 39 -14.60 6.36 -22.13
CA ARG A 39 -15.04 5.96 -20.78
C ARG A 39 -14.22 6.65 -19.70
N LEU A 40 -12.90 6.70 -19.86
CA LEU A 40 -12.03 7.43 -18.94
C LEU A 40 -12.44 8.91 -18.82
N LEU A 41 -12.68 9.57 -19.94
CA LEU A 41 -13.09 10.97 -19.96
C LEU A 41 -14.49 11.21 -19.40
N ALA A 42 -15.36 10.19 -19.40
CA ALA A 42 -16.71 10.25 -18.85
C ALA A 42 -16.75 9.94 -17.34
N LEU A 43 -15.66 9.44 -16.75
CA LEU A 43 -15.64 9.14 -15.30
C LEU A 43 -15.73 10.41 -14.47
N PRO A 44 -16.67 10.46 -13.50
CA PRO A 44 -16.87 11.64 -12.67
C PRO A 44 -15.61 12.02 -11.88
N GLY A 45 -15.07 13.20 -12.16
CA GLY A 45 -13.90 13.76 -11.46
C GLY A 45 -12.55 13.19 -11.89
N ALA A 46 -12.47 12.13 -12.71
CA ALA A 46 -11.21 11.52 -13.12
C ALA A 46 -10.30 12.51 -13.88
N VAL A 47 -10.86 13.23 -14.84
CA VAL A 47 -10.13 14.25 -15.62
C VAL A 47 -9.59 15.35 -14.71
N ALA A 48 -10.40 15.83 -13.76
CA ALA A 48 -9.99 16.87 -12.80
C ALA A 48 -8.87 16.37 -11.88
N ASP A 49 -9.01 15.15 -11.36
CA ASP A 49 -8.02 14.50 -10.49
C ASP A 49 -6.68 14.31 -11.23
N MET A 50 -6.70 13.80 -12.47
CA MET A 50 -5.50 13.60 -13.29
C MET A 50 -4.82 14.92 -13.66
N ARG A 51 -5.60 15.96 -14.02
CA ARG A 51 -5.05 17.31 -14.26
C ARG A 51 -4.43 17.90 -13.00
N ALA A 52 -5.07 17.76 -11.86
CA ALA A 52 -4.54 18.21 -10.57
C ALA A 52 -3.25 17.47 -10.18
N ALA A 53 -3.08 16.23 -10.64
CA ALA A 53 -1.85 15.43 -10.46
C ALA A 53 -0.75 15.78 -11.49
N GLY A 54 -1.00 16.73 -12.41
CA GLY A 54 -0.03 17.16 -13.42
C GLY A 54 -0.10 16.43 -14.77
N PHE A 55 -0.99 15.45 -14.94
CA PHE A 55 -1.10 14.64 -16.16
C PHE A 55 -2.01 15.27 -17.23
N GLY A 56 -2.18 16.60 -17.22
CA GLY A 56 -3.01 17.32 -18.20
C GLY A 56 -2.57 17.12 -19.64
N ALA A 57 -1.27 17.22 -19.93
CA ALA A 57 -0.74 17.02 -21.27
C ALA A 57 -0.98 15.60 -21.80
N ALA A 58 -0.84 14.58 -20.94
CA ALA A 58 -1.15 13.20 -21.29
C ALA A 58 -2.65 13.02 -21.62
N LEU A 59 -3.53 13.66 -20.84
CA LEU A 59 -4.96 13.66 -21.12
C LEU A 59 -5.30 14.33 -22.46
N ASP A 60 -4.67 15.47 -22.75
CA ASP A 60 -4.90 16.19 -24.00
C ASP A 60 -4.46 15.36 -25.23
N GLN A 61 -3.35 14.60 -25.08
CA GLN A 61 -2.93 13.63 -26.11
C GLN A 61 -3.94 12.48 -26.27
N LEU A 62 -4.47 11.95 -25.16
CA LEU A 62 -5.51 10.93 -25.20
C LEU A 62 -6.79 11.45 -25.86
N GLN A 63 -7.16 12.70 -25.63
CA GLN A 63 -8.31 13.35 -26.26
C GLN A 63 -8.10 13.56 -27.76
N ALA A 64 -6.93 14.02 -28.18
CA ALA A 64 -6.60 14.25 -29.59
C ALA A 64 -6.63 12.94 -30.40
N GLY A 65 -6.24 11.81 -29.82
CA GLY A 65 -6.30 10.49 -30.44
C GLY A 65 -7.68 9.83 -30.42
N SER A 66 -8.69 10.43 -29.80
CA SER A 66 -10.01 9.81 -29.57
C SER A 66 -10.96 9.83 -30.75
N ALA A 67 -10.56 10.34 -31.92
CA ALA A 67 -11.41 10.37 -33.12
C ALA A 67 -11.81 8.98 -33.66
N GLU A 68 -11.14 7.92 -33.19
CA GLU A 68 -11.49 6.54 -33.47
C GLU A 68 -11.79 5.78 -32.17
N PRO A 69 -12.67 4.76 -32.15
CA PRO A 69 -12.98 3.95 -30.96
C PRO A 69 -11.83 2.99 -30.62
N ARG A 70 -10.59 3.45 -30.72
CA ARG A 70 -9.40 2.66 -30.40
C ARG A 70 -9.04 2.75 -28.94
N LEU A 71 -8.59 1.64 -28.39
CA LEU A 71 -7.99 1.60 -27.07
C LEU A 71 -6.63 2.31 -27.11
N GLN A 72 -6.41 3.26 -26.20
CA GLN A 72 -5.16 4.01 -26.09
C GLN A 72 -4.36 3.56 -24.88
N SER A 73 -3.04 3.63 -24.98
CA SER A 73 -2.15 3.23 -23.91
C SER A 73 -2.08 4.30 -22.81
N VAL A 74 -2.20 3.86 -21.57
CA VAL A 74 -2.06 4.68 -20.36
C VAL A 74 -0.97 4.12 -19.43
N HIS A 75 0.03 3.45 -19.99
CA HIS A 75 1.17 3.00 -19.18
C HIS A 75 1.84 4.19 -18.48
N HIS A 76 2.20 4.00 -17.20
CA HIS A 76 2.78 5.03 -16.33
C HIS A 76 1.92 6.29 -16.14
N ILE A 77 0.63 6.21 -16.43
CA ILE A 77 -0.32 7.30 -16.18
C ILE A 77 -1.25 6.86 -15.04
N PRO A 78 -1.30 7.61 -13.91
CA PRO A 78 -2.22 7.29 -12.82
C PRO A 78 -3.68 7.49 -13.24
N VAL A 79 -4.48 6.46 -13.14
CA VAL A 79 -5.91 6.46 -13.43
C VAL A 79 -6.70 6.35 -12.14
N PRO A 80 -7.48 7.37 -11.75
CA PRO A 80 -8.26 7.32 -10.52
C PRO A 80 -9.57 6.55 -10.73
N LEU A 81 -9.86 5.63 -9.82
CA LEU A 81 -11.03 4.77 -9.83
C LEU A 81 -11.77 4.81 -8.49
N ARG A 82 -13.08 4.61 -8.52
CA ARG A 82 -13.96 4.61 -7.35
C ARG A 82 -14.75 3.31 -7.17
N SER A 83 -14.64 2.40 -8.13
CA SER A 83 -15.25 1.07 -8.06
C SER A 83 -14.51 0.06 -8.92
N SER A 84 -14.66 -1.23 -8.59
CA SER A 84 -14.18 -2.34 -9.42
C SER A 84 -14.83 -2.33 -10.80
N ALA A 85 -16.11 -1.95 -10.89
CA ALA A 85 -16.81 -1.86 -12.17
C ALA A 85 -16.18 -0.81 -13.11
N GLU A 86 -15.73 0.34 -12.59
CA GLU A 86 -14.99 1.33 -13.38
C GLU A 86 -13.68 0.75 -13.93
N PHE A 87 -12.97 -0.04 -13.13
CA PHE A 87 -11.74 -0.69 -13.57
C PHE A 87 -11.99 -1.63 -14.77
N HIS A 88 -12.95 -2.54 -14.64
CA HIS A 88 -13.25 -3.53 -15.70
C HIS A 88 -13.87 -2.89 -16.94
N ASP A 89 -14.61 -1.78 -16.78
CA ASP A 89 -15.13 -1.03 -17.94
C ASP A 89 -14.00 -0.28 -18.70
N LEU A 90 -13.00 0.24 -17.98
CA LEU A 90 -11.86 0.93 -18.59
C LEU A 90 -10.85 -0.04 -19.21
N PHE A 91 -10.53 -1.13 -18.54
CA PHE A 91 -9.54 -2.12 -18.93
C PHE A 91 -10.23 -3.45 -19.29
N PRO A 92 -10.86 -3.56 -20.46
CA PRO A 92 -11.75 -4.69 -20.78
C PRO A 92 -11.05 -6.04 -20.76
N ASP A 93 -9.75 -6.07 -21.02
CA ASP A 93 -8.95 -7.31 -21.10
C ASP A 93 -8.15 -7.60 -19.81
N ALA A 94 -8.38 -6.85 -18.74
CA ALA A 94 -7.59 -6.96 -17.54
C ALA A 94 -7.70 -8.34 -16.87
N ALA A 95 -8.91 -8.91 -16.84
CA ALA A 95 -9.16 -10.21 -16.21
C ALA A 95 -8.49 -11.40 -16.95
N SER A 96 -8.25 -11.25 -18.25
CA SER A 96 -7.62 -12.28 -19.11
C SER A 96 -6.13 -11.99 -19.37
N ASN A 97 -5.54 -11.05 -18.66
CA ASN A 97 -4.17 -10.62 -18.88
C ASN A 97 -3.18 -11.70 -18.43
N ALA A 98 -2.82 -12.58 -19.37
CA ALA A 98 -1.74 -13.52 -19.16
C ALA A 98 -0.39 -12.79 -19.18
N THR A 99 0.50 -13.11 -18.27
CA THR A 99 1.83 -12.52 -18.16
C THR A 99 2.88 -13.45 -18.78
N GLU A 100 3.99 -12.87 -19.24
CA GLU A 100 5.15 -13.65 -19.72
C GLU A 100 5.79 -14.44 -18.56
N TYR A 101 5.75 -13.88 -17.35
CA TYR A 101 6.23 -14.59 -16.16
C TYR A 101 5.21 -15.61 -15.70
N VAL A 102 5.61 -16.88 -15.69
CA VAL A 102 4.80 -18.02 -15.27
C VAL A 102 5.42 -18.64 -14.03
N SER A 103 4.61 -18.91 -13.02
CA SER A 103 5.00 -19.63 -11.83
C SER A 103 3.95 -20.70 -11.52
N VAL A 104 4.40 -21.85 -11.05
CA VAL A 104 3.50 -22.93 -10.61
C VAL A 104 2.57 -22.45 -9.49
N LEU A 105 3.07 -21.58 -8.62
CA LEU A 105 2.31 -21.04 -7.48
C LEU A 105 1.53 -19.79 -7.83
N ALA A 106 2.16 -18.82 -8.50
CA ALA A 106 1.55 -17.52 -8.80
C ALA A 106 0.67 -17.53 -10.06
N GLY A 107 0.65 -18.64 -10.81
CA GLY A 107 -0.12 -18.76 -12.05
C GLY A 107 0.41 -17.86 -13.18
N ARG A 108 -0.40 -17.68 -14.23
CA ARG A 108 -0.10 -16.86 -15.41
C ARG A 108 -0.75 -15.48 -15.37
N SER A 109 -1.77 -15.28 -14.57
CA SER A 109 -2.54 -14.04 -14.57
C SER A 109 -1.86 -12.96 -13.74
N ALA A 110 -1.97 -11.71 -14.18
CA ALA A 110 -1.55 -10.56 -13.39
C ALA A 110 -2.38 -10.45 -12.10
N TRP A 111 -1.74 -9.98 -11.04
CA TRP A 111 -2.41 -9.85 -9.73
C TRP A 111 -3.11 -8.51 -9.54
N LEU A 112 -2.72 -7.46 -10.28
CA LEU A 112 -3.34 -6.15 -10.17
C LEU A 112 -4.87 -6.17 -10.29
N PRO A 113 -5.50 -6.81 -11.32
CA PRO A 113 -6.94 -6.80 -11.46
C PRO A 113 -7.65 -7.38 -10.23
N ARG A 114 -7.09 -8.46 -9.70
CA ARG A 114 -7.61 -9.10 -8.51
C ARG A 114 -7.48 -8.23 -7.26
N CYS A 115 -6.32 -7.58 -7.07
CA CYS A 115 -6.12 -6.67 -5.96
C CYS A 115 -7.03 -5.43 -6.03
N VAL A 116 -7.39 -4.97 -7.23
CA VAL A 116 -8.40 -3.91 -7.43
C VAL A 116 -9.77 -4.38 -6.95
N ASP A 117 -10.19 -5.59 -7.32
CA ASP A 117 -11.46 -6.17 -6.87
C ASP A 117 -11.48 -6.32 -5.34
N ASP A 118 -10.41 -6.86 -4.78
CA ASP A 118 -10.26 -7.07 -3.34
C ASP A 118 -10.25 -5.74 -2.56
N PHE A 119 -9.64 -4.69 -3.13
CA PHE A 119 -9.65 -3.34 -2.55
C PHE A 119 -11.07 -2.80 -2.40
N PHE A 120 -11.85 -2.82 -3.47
CA PHE A 120 -13.22 -2.30 -3.42
C PHE A 120 -14.17 -3.21 -2.65
N ALA A 121 -13.98 -4.53 -2.68
CA ALA A 121 -14.75 -5.48 -1.86
C ALA A 121 -14.57 -5.22 -0.36
N ASN A 122 -13.39 -4.75 0.06
CA ASN A 122 -13.11 -4.36 1.45
C ASN A 122 -13.46 -2.89 1.77
N GLY A 123 -14.19 -2.23 0.88
CA GLY A 123 -14.75 -0.90 1.09
C GLY A 123 -13.79 0.26 0.77
N GLY A 124 -12.74 0.00 0.02
CA GLY A 124 -11.85 1.05 -0.47
C GLY A 124 -12.60 2.14 -1.24
N THR A 125 -12.19 3.39 -1.08
CA THR A 125 -12.97 4.55 -1.54
C THR A 125 -12.45 5.19 -2.81
N LYS A 126 -11.14 5.26 -2.97
CA LYS A 126 -10.46 5.81 -4.15
C LYS A 126 -9.13 5.10 -4.36
N LEU A 127 -8.95 4.57 -5.54
CA LEU A 127 -7.75 3.86 -5.96
C LEU A 127 -7.16 4.52 -7.20
N TRP A 128 -5.86 4.75 -7.18
CA TRP A 128 -5.09 5.11 -8.36
C TRP A 128 -4.45 3.85 -8.94
N VAL A 129 -4.79 3.50 -10.15
CA VAL A 129 -4.18 2.40 -10.88
C VAL A 129 -3.12 2.94 -11.81
N ILE A 130 -1.91 2.38 -11.72
CA ILE A 130 -0.78 2.70 -12.59
C ILE A 130 -0.37 1.43 -13.31
N SER A 131 -0.70 1.36 -14.58
CA SER A 131 -0.35 0.21 -15.43
C SER A 131 1.14 0.23 -15.77
N ILE A 132 1.81 -0.88 -15.53
CA ILE A 132 3.23 -1.09 -15.85
C ILE A 132 3.33 -2.07 -17.03
N PRO A 133 4.11 -1.74 -18.07
CA PRO A 133 4.34 -2.66 -19.19
C PRO A 133 5.06 -3.93 -18.73
N GLN A 134 4.62 -5.10 -19.15
CA GLN A 134 5.25 -6.36 -18.79
C GLN A 134 6.71 -6.46 -19.29
N ALA A 135 6.97 -5.90 -20.48
CA ALA A 135 8.32 -5.89 -21.07
C ALA A 135 9.37 -5.15 -20.23
N GLU A 136 8.96 -4.24 -19.33
CA GLU A 136 9.87 -3.55 -18.43
C GLU A 136 10.23 -4.39 -17.20
N GLY A 137 9.52 -5.50 -16.96
CA GLY A 137 9.72 -6.39 -15.82
C GLY A 137 9.71 -5.63 -14.48
N GLN A 138 10.58 -6.02 -13.56
CA GLN A 138 10.66 -5.39 -12.24
C GLN A 138 11.14 -3.94 -12.27
N ARG A 139 11.93 -3.56 -13.28
CA ARG A 139 12.46 -2.19 -13.42
C ARG A 139 11.36 -1.17 -13.70
N GLY A 140 10.28 -1.57 -14.37
CA GLY A 140 9.14 -0.70 -14.66
C GLY A 140 8.43 -0.18 -13.42
N PHE A 141 8.60 -0.83 -12.26
CA PHE A 141 8.02 -0.39 -10.99
C PHE A 141 8.83 0.69 -10.29
N LEU A 142 10.10 0.83 -10.63
CA LEU A 142 11.03 1.74 -9.97
C LEU A 142 11.12 3.08 -10.72
N PRO A 143 11.46 4.17 -10.01
CA PRO A 143 11.80 5.43 -10.67
C PRO A 143 13.04 5.26 -11.58
N ALA A 144 13.01 5.87 -12.74
CA ALA A 144 14.17 5.91 -13.62
C ALA A 144 15.27 6.83 -13.04
N ALA A 145 16.53 6.63 -13.46
CA ALA A 145 17.65 7.40 -12.93
C ALA A 145 17.58 8.91 -13.26
N ASP A 146 16.91 9.28 -14.35
CA ASP A 146 16.69 10.63 -14.82
C ASP A 146 15.38 11.25 -14.35
N THR A 147 14.66 10.58 -13.45
CA THR A 147 13.35 11.02 -12.94
C THR A 147 13.44 12.39 -12.26
N ARG A 148 12.58 13.30 -12.69
CA ARG A 148 12.36 14.63 -12.10
C ARG A 148 10.89 14.77 -11.74
N LEU A 149 10.56 14.87 -10.45
CA LEU A 149 9.15 14.90 -10.00
C LEU A 149 8.34 16.10 -10.54
N HIS A 150 9.01 17.19 -10.94
CA HIS A 150 8.36 18.34 -11.55
C HIS A 150 8.11 18.19 -13.07
N ASP A 151 8.72 17.19 -13.71
CA ASP A 151 8.56 16.91 -15.14
C ASP A 151 7.83 15.58 -15.35
N VAL A 152 6.54 15.66 -15.56
CA VAL A 152 5.66 14.49 -15.72
C VAL A 152 6.09 13.56 -16.84
N SER A 153 6.79 14.08 -17.88
CA SER A 153 7.26 13.27 -19.00
C SER A 153 8.36 12.27 -18.60
N THR A 154 9.08 12.54 -17.52
CA THR A 154 10.15 11.66 -16.98
C THR A 154 9.65 10.65 -15.97
N LEU A 155 8.39 10.76 -15.52
CA LEU A 155 7.85 9.91 -14.48
C LEU A 155 7.65 8.48 -14.97
N ARG A 156 8.16 7.52 -14.20
CA ARG A 156 7.96 6.08 -14.42
C ARG A 156 7.74 5.38 -13.09
N GLY A 157 7.01 4.27 -13.11
CA GLY A 157 6.80 3.42 -11.95
C GLY A 157 6.31 4.18 -10.72
N LEU A 158 6.97 3.97 -9.59
CA LEU A 158 6.65 4.63 -8.32
C LEU A 158 6.61 6.16 -8.44
N ALA A 159 7.47 6.78 -9.27
CA ALA A 159 7.50 8.23 -9.41
C ALA A 159 6.15 8.83 -9.84
N CYS A 160 5.37 8.08 -10.63
CA CYS A 160 4.02 8.49 -11.02
C CYS A 160 3.05 8.57 -9.84
N ALA A 161 3.25 7.74 -8.81
CA ALA A 161 2.46 7.78 -7.59
C ALA A 161 2.90 8.92 -6.65
N LEU A 162 4.20 9.23 -6.59
CA LEU A 162 4.73 10.22 -5.65
C LEU A 162 4.19 11.65 -5.89
N VAL A 163 3.76 11.98 -7.10
CA VAL A 163 3.18 13.30 -7.42
C VAL A 163 1.71 13.43 -7.03
N LEU A 164 1.07 12.35 -6.58
CA LEU A 164 -0.33 12.35 -6.14
C LEU A 164 -0.45 12.99 -4.76
N ARG A 165 -1.03 14.18 -4.65
CA ARG A 165 -1.04 15.00 -3.42
C ARG A 165 -1.63 14.32 -2.20
N ASN A 166 -2.73 13.58 -2.36
CA ASN A 166 -3.46 12.95 -1.25
C ASN A 166 -3.10 11.47 -1.05
N LEU A 167 -2.09 10.97 -1.79
CA LEU A 167 -1.64 9.60 -1.66
C LEU A 167 -1.19 9.31 -0.23
N GLY A 168 -1.68 8.25 0.35
CA GLY A 168 -1.29 7.79 1.69
C GLY A 168 -0.65 6.42 1.69
N GLU A 169 -0.96 5.59 0.69
CA GLU A 169 -0.42 4.23 0.58
C GLU A 169 -0.12 3.87 -0.87
N VAL A 170 0.92 3.04 -1.06
CA VAL A 170 1.31 2.48 -2.34
C VAL A 170 1.52 0.98 -2.20
N ALA A 171 1.10 0.20 -3.21
CA ALA A 171 1.28 -1.25 -3.25
C ALA A 171 1.68 -1.71 -4.66
N PHE A 172 2.35 -2.88 -4.73
CA PHE A 172 2.98 -3.40 -5.94
C PHE A 172 2.62 -4.88 -6.17
N PRO A 173 1.35 -5.24 -6.39
CA PRO A 173 0.94 -6.64 -6.43
C PRO A 173 1.70 -7.49 -7.46
N ASP A 174 1.95 -6.98 -8.66
CA ASP A 174 2.68 -7.76 -9.67
C ASP A 174 4.19 -7.76 -9.45
N LEU A 175 4.75 -6.77 -8.75
CA LEU A 175 6.14 -6.83 -8.31
C LEU A 175 6.35 -7.95 -7.26
N GLU A 176 5.38 -8.12 -6.35
CA GLU A 176 5.35 -9.25 -5.41
C GLU A 176 5.21 -10.58 -6.15
N ARG A 177 4.32 -10.63 -7.16
CA ARG A 177 4.15 -11.79 -8.01
C ARG A 177 5.45 -12.23 -8.67
N LEU A 178 6.25 -11.27 -9.15
CA LEU A 178 7.56 -11.54 -9.75
C LEU A 178 8.62 -12.02 -8.74
N GLN A 179 8.34 -11.97 -7.43
CA GLN A 179 9.20 -12.52 -6.38
C GLN A 179 8.89 -13.99 -6.07
N ILE A 180 7.76 -14.52 -6.54
CA ILE A 180 7.41 -15.92 -6.32
C ILE A 180 8.29 -16.80 -7.24
N PRO A 181 8.94 -17.84 -6.72
CA PRO A 181 9.76 -18.72 -7.56
C PRO A 181 8.97 -19.31 -8.73
N ALA A 182 9.58 -19.33 -9.90
CA ALA A 182 8.96 -19.94 -11.09
C ALA A 182 8.79 -21.46 -10.92
N GLN A 183 9.72 -22.09 -10.22
CA GLN A 183 9.76 -23.52 -9.99
C GLN A 183 9.58 -23.86 -8.52
N LEU A 184 8.97 -25.00 -8.26
CA LEU A 184 9.02 -25.64 -6.95
C LEU A 184 10.36 -26.36 -6.80
N PRO A 185 10.90 -26.45 -5.56
CA PRO A 185 12.07 -27.27 -5.31
C PRO A 185 11.79 -28.73 -5.66
N ASP A 186 12.84 -29.48 -6.03
CA ASP A 186 12.74 -30.89 -6.35
C ASP A 186 12.03 -31.66 -5.24
N ILE A 187 10.91 -32.28 -5.61
CA ILE A 187 10.18 -33.15 -4.71
C ILE A 187 10.91 -34.49 -4.65
N PRO A 188 11.37 -34.98 -3.49
CA PRO A 188 11.77 -36.35 -3.34
C PRO A 188 10.58 -37.24 -3.76
N ARG A 189 10.72 -37.93 -4.88
CA ARG A 189 9.68 -38.84 -5.35
C ARG A 189 9.58 -40.00 -4.35
N LEU A 190 8.50 -40.05 -3.59
CA LEU A 190 8.14 -41.24 -2.84
C LEU A 190 7.83 -42.34 -3.88
N ARG A 191 8.77 -43.25 -4.10
CA ARG A 191 8.46 -44.54 -4.72
C ARG A 191 7.58 -45.28 -3.73
N LEU A 192 6.29 -45.32 -4.02
CA LEU A 192 5.43 -46.31 -3.41
C LEU A 192 5.83 -47.65 -4.06
N ASP A 193 6.68 -48.42 -3.39
CA ASP A 193 6.89 -49.81 -3.75
C ASP A 193 5.58 -50.53 -3.54
N ASN A 194 4.99 -51.03 -4.63
CA ASN A 194 3.80 -51.84 -4.55
C ASN A 194 4.18 -53.14 -3.83
N PRO A 195 3.65 -53.41 -2.63
CA PRO A 195 4.00 -54.63 -1.89
C PRO A 195 3.51 -55.92 -2.57
N ASP A 196 2.72 -55.82 -3.64
CA ASP A 196 2.17 -56.99 -4.32
C ASP A 196 2.62 -57.01 -5.79
N PRO A 197 3.80 -57.67 -6.10
CA PRO A 197 4.39 -57.68 -7.43
C PRO A 197 3.59 -58.54 -8.45
N GLN A 198 2.50 -59.20 -8.04
CA GLN A 198 1.74 -60.09 -8.91
C GLN A 198 0.83 -59.36 -9.91
N PHE A 199 0.63 -58.04 -9.77
CA PHE A 199 -0.22 -57.25 -10.65
C PHE A 199 0.53 -56.23 -11.50
N VAL A 200 1.72 -56.55 -11.96
CA VAL A 200 2.41 -55.70 -12.94
C VAL A 200 1.80 -55.93 -14.31
N PRO A 201 1.10 -54.95 -14.92
CA PRO A 201 0.63 -55.11 -16.31
C PRO A 201 1.83 -55.26 -17.25
N CYS A 202 1.68 -56.12 -18.25
CA CYS A 202 2.72 -56.46 -19.22
C CYS A 202 3.17 -55.32 -20.16
N SER A 203 2.97 -54.06 -19.83
CA SER A 203 3.47 -52.93 -20.59
C SER A 203 4.62 -52.27 -19.83
N THR A 204 5.82 -52.65 -20.21
CA THR A 204 7.08 -52.16 -19.60
C THR A 204 7.47 -50.75 -19.98
N ASN A 205 6.70 -50.04 -20.80
CA ASN A 205 7.10 -48.72 -21.35
C ASN A 205 6.29 -47.53 -20.86
N LEU A 206 5.35 -47.69 -19.91
CA LEU A 206 4.50 -46.60 -19.46
C LEU A 206 5.20 -45.64 -18.46
N ASP A 207 6.26 -46.11 -17.81
CA ASP A 207 6.93 -45.29 -16.78
C ASP A 207 7.89 -44.25 -17.36
N ASP A 208 8.49 -44.50 -18.53
CA ASP A 208 9.44 -43.62 -19.15
C ASP A 208 8.75 -42.45 -19.85
N ASP A 209 7.63 -42.66 -20.52
CA ASP A 209 6.83 -41.60 -21.17
C ASP A 209 6.28 -40.58 -20.17
N HIS A 210 5.95 -41.02 -18.98
CA HIS A 210 5.46 -40.08 -17.93
C HIS A 210 6.60 -39.32 -17.26
N ARG A 211 7.80 -39.83 -17.25
CA ARG A 211 8.99 -39.12 -16.76
C ARG A 211 9.44 -38.04 -17.73
N GLU A 212 9.44 -38.32 -19.03
CA GLU A 212 9.82 -37.39 -20.07
C GLU A 212 8.85 -36.18 -20.11
N ARG A 213 7.54 -36.42 -20.05
CA ARG A 213 6.54 -35.33 -20.03
C ARG A 213 6.61 -34.41 -18.80
N ARG A 214 7.06 -34.93 -17.65
CA ARG A 214 7.28 -34.09 -16.45
C ARG A 214 8.56 -33.27 -16.56
N ASN A 215 9.58 -33.82 -17.17
CA ASN A 215 10.85 -33.14 -17.38
C ASN A 215 10.72 -32.01 -18.40
N ASP A 216 9.91 -32.15 -19.42
CA ASP A 216 9.68 -31.12 -20.43
C ASP A 216 9.01 -29.87 -19.85
N SER A 217 8.06 -30.04 -18.92
CA SER A 217 7.44 -28.88 -18.24
C SER A 217 8.38 -28.21 -17.23
N GLU A 218 9.30 -28.93 -16.64
CA GLU A 218 10.35 -28.38 -15.77
C GLU A 218 11.40 -27.58 -16.57
N MET A 219 11.73 -28.02 -17.78
CA MET A 219 12.68 -27.31 -18.67
C MET A 219 12.15 -25.97 -19.15
N GLU A 220 10.88 -25.84 -19.47
CA GLU A 220 10.29 -24.55 -19.86
C GLU A 220 10.31 -23.52 -18.72
N LEU A 221 10.11 -23.95 -17.48
CA LEU A 221 10.14 -23.09 -16.30
C LEU A 221 11.57 -22.72 -15.89
N SER A 222 12.58 -23.58 -16.15
CA SER A 222 13.98 -23.31 -15.82
C SER A 222 14.63 -22.23 -16.68
N ALA A 223 14.05 -21.89 -17.82
CA ALA A 223 14.52 -20.81 -18.68
C ALA A 223 14.12 -19.39 -18.19
N MET A 224 13.25 -19.30 -17.19
CA MET A 224 12.83 -18.01 -16.63
C MET A 224 13.97 -17.36 -15.83
N PRO A 225 14.23 -16.05 -16.02
CA PRO A 225 15.23 -15.34 -15.23
C PRO A 225 14.87 -15.37 -13.75
N ALA A 226 15.89 -15.55 -12.91
CA ALA A 226 15.70 -15.45 -11.47
C ALA A 226 15.15 -14.06 -11.09
N PRO A 227 14.22 -13.97 -10.12
CA PRO A 227 13.70 -12.69 -9.69
C PRO A 227 14.81 -11.81 -9.10
N THR A 228 14.70 -10.51 -9.28
CA THR A 228 15.59 -9.55 -8.60
C THR A 228 15.39 -9.68 -7.09
N PRO A 229 16.43 -9.82 -6.29
CA PRO A 229 16.31 -9.93 -4.84
C PRO A 229 15.54 -8.75 -4.23
N LEU A 230 14.73 -9.00 -3.23
CA LEU A 230 13.88 -7.99 -2.57
C LEU A 230 14.69 -6.78 -2.06
N ASN A 231 15.91 -7.01 -1.58
CA ASN A 231 16.78 -5.94 -1.12
C ASN A 231 17.10 -4.91 -2.21
N GLN A 232 17.35 -5.34 -3.45
CA GLN A 232 17.61 -4.43 -4.56
C GLN A 232 16.33 -3.63 -4.93
N ILE A 233 15.18 -4.26 -4.87
CA ILE A 233 13.90 -3.61 -5.12
C ILE A 233 13.64 -2.53 -4.06
N LEU A 234 13.77 -2.85 -2.79
CA LEU A 234 13.53 -1.93 -1.69
C LEU A 234 14.56 -0.80 -1.63
N GLN A 235 15.80 -1.03 -2.08
CA GLN A 235 16.80 0.04 -2.29
C GLN A 235 16.34 1.05 -3.35
N GLY A 236 15.54 0.64 -4.32
CA GLY A 236 14.93 1.54 -5.31
C GLY A 236 13.66 2.25 -4.83
N ILE A 237 12.98 1.76 -3.77
CA ILE A 237 11.70 2.29 -3.28
C ILE A 237 11.87 3.16 -2.04
N LEU A 238 12.52 2.63 -0.99
CA LEU A 238 12.56 3.27 0.33
C LEU A 238 13.23 4.64 0.36
N PRO A 239 14.37 4.90 -0.34
CA PRO A 239 14.96 6.24 -0.38
C PRO A 239 14.01 7.29 -0.97
N TRP A 240 13.27 6.93 -2.04
CA TRP A 240 12.31 7.83 -2.65
C TRP A 240 11.15 8.16 -1.72
N LEU A 241 10.59 7.17 -1.04
CA LEU A 241 9.54 7.38 -0.05
C LEU A 241 10.07 8.24 1.11
N ALA A 242 11.20 7.88 1.70
CA ALA A 242 11.73 8.58 2.86
C ALA A 242 12.08 10.04 2.57
N THR A 243 12.58 10.36 1.37
CA THR A 243 13.01 11.73 1.02
C THR A 243 11.90 12.56 0.40
N GLN A 244 11.12 11.99 -0.52
CA GLN A 244 10.13 12.74 -1.28
C GLN A 244 8.72 12.70 -0.66
N ARG A 245 8.34 11.57 -0.10
CA ARG A 245 6.99 11.35 0.42
C ARG A 245 7.02 10.54 1.74
N PRO A 246 7.62 11.09 2.81
CA PRO A 246 7.65 10.41 4.11
C PRO A 246 6.24 10.29 4.75
N ASP A 247 5.22 10.84 4.11
CA ASP A 247 3.81 10.74 4.45
C ASP A 247 3.09 9.54 3.80
N VAL A 248 3.79 8.78 2.93
CA VAL A 248 3.23 7.64 2.21
C VAL A 248 3.82 6.34 2.76
N GLN A 249 2.94 5.35 3.01
CA GLN A 249 3.33 3.98 3.36
C GLN A 249 3.36 3.09 2.12
N CYS A 250 4.31 2.17 2.10
CA CYS A 250 4.40 1.08 1.14
C CYS A 250 3.86 -0.20 1.79
N LEU A 251 2.87 -0.82 1.18
CA LEU A 251 2.39 -2.15 1.53
C LEU A 251 3.09 -3.16 0.64
N MET A 252 3.71 -4.18 1.23
CA MET A 252 4.40 -5.23 0.48
C MET A 252 4.34 -6.57 1.18
N THR A 253 4.03 -7.62 0.45
CA THR A 253 4.08 -9.00 0.94
C THR A 253 5.48 -9.55 0.78
N LEU A 254 6.01 -10.15 1.82
CA LEU A 254 7.36 -10.70 1.81
C LEU A 254 7.42 -12.03 1.06
N PRO A 255 8.53 -12.33 0.35
CA PRO A 255 8.66 -13.50 -0.48
C PRO A 255 8.66 -14.81 0.32
N LEU A 256 8.29 -15.88 -0.37
CA LEU A 256 8.32 -17.26 0.14
C LEU A 256 9.64 -17.94 -0.20
N ALA A 257 10.10 -18.78 0.70
CA ALA A 257 11.16 -19.76 0.45
C ALA A 257 10.72 -21.16 0.88
N TYR A 258 11.38 -22.18 0.33
CA TYR A 258 11.15 -23.57 0.65
C TYR A 258 12.38 -24.16 1.33
N ASN A 259 12.22 -24.70 2.53
CA ASN A 259 13.29 -25.32 3.31
C ASN A 259 13.39 -26.83 3.04
N GLY A 260 13.35 -27.26 1.78
CA GLY A 260 13.49 -28.67 1.42
C GLY A 260 12.27 -29.57 1.66
N ALA A 261 11.22 -29.05 2.31
CA ALA A 261 9.94 -29.70 2.43
C ALA A 261 8.90 -28.93 1.63
N LEU A 262 8.24 -29.60 0.70
CA LEU A 262 7.29 -28.98 -0.24
C LEU A 262 6.03 -28.49 0.37
N ASP A 263 5.62 -29.11 1.46
CA ASP A 263 4.33 -28.81 2.09
C ASP A 263 4.40 -27.63 3.04
N SER A 264 5.58 -27.05 3.25
CA SER A 264 5.80 -26.01 4.24
C SER A 264 6.69 -24.88 3.71
N PRO A 265 6.18 -24.04 2.78
CA PRO A 265 6.90 -22.82 2.46
C PRO A 265 6.97 -21.93 3.71
N VAL A 266 8.07 -21.22 3.85
CA VAL A 266 8.32 -20.30 4.95
C VAL A 266 8.54 -18.89 4.43
N LEU A 267 8.49 -17.91 5.30
CA LEU A 267 9.00 -16.58 4.99
C LEU A 267 10.48 -16.67 4.62
N ASP A 268 10.87 -16.02 3.51
CA ASP A 268 12.25 -16.06 3.03
C ASP A 268 13.24 -15.56 4.10
N PRO A 269 14.09 -16.45 4.64
CA PRO A 269 15.05 -16.06 5.70
C PRO A 269 16.05 -15.00 5.25
N MET A 270 16.43 -15.00 3.96
CA MET A 270 17.35 -14.00 3.40
C MET A 270 16.71 -12.62 3.39
N ALA A 271 15.43 -12.53 3.02
CA ALA A 271 14.68 -11.28 3.06
C ALA A 271 14.57 -10.76 4.50
N VAL A 272 14.27 -11.63 5.47
CA VAL A 272 14.20 -11.28 6.89
C VAL A 272 15.55 -10.78 7.40
N GLN A 273 16.62 -11.51 7.16
CA GLN A 273 17.97 -11.14 7.60
C GLN A 273 18.38 -9.77 7.05
N TRP A 274 18.10 -9.52 5.78
CA TRP A 274 18.42 -8.25 5.16
C TRP A 274 17.59 -7.09 5.76
N LEU A 275 16.30 -7.29 6.00
CA LEU A 275 15.45 -6.29 6.64
C LEU A 275 15.91 -5.98 8.07
N GLN A 276 16.34 -6.99 8.82
CA GLN A 276 16.94 -6.81 10.15
C GLN A 276 18.25 -6.02 10.09
N GLN A 277 19.09 -6.29 9.10
CA GLN A 277 20.34 -5.52 8.90
C GLN A 277 20.08 -4.04 8.61
N ILE A 278 19.05 -3.72 7.79
CA ILE A 278 18.66 -2.32 7.56
C ILE A 278 18.11 -1.70 8.84
N ARG A 279 17.22 -2.41 9.55
CA ARG A 279 16.59 -1.94 10.78
C ARG A 279 17.64 -1.52 11.82
N ASP A 280 18.66 -2.33 11.98
CA ASP A 280 19.69 -2.15 12.99
C ASP A 280 20.83 -1.20 12.54
N GLY A 281 20.79 -0.75 11.28
CA GLY A 281 21.73 0.20 10.70
C GLY A 281 21.20 1.63 10.61
N ASP A 282 22.03 2.55 10.09
CA ASP A 282 21.73 3.99 9.95
C ASP A 282 20.48 4.29 9.11
N SER A 283 20.08 3.38 8.23
CA SER A 283 18.91 3.50 7.36
C SER A 283 17.63 2.95 7.95
N GLY A 284 17.64 2.48 9.20
CA GLY A 284 16.50 1.84 9.85
C GLY A 284 15.23 2.71 9.89
N HIS A 285 15.39 4.03 9.98
CA HIS A 285 14.28 4.99 9.93
C HIS A 285 13.43 4.88 8.66
N ARG A 286 13.99 4.41 7.53
CA ARG A 286 13.29 4.25 6.25
C ARG A 286 12.26 3.13 6.29
N LEU A 287 12.44 2.14 7.18
CA LEU A 287 11.50 1.04 7.37
C LEU A 287 10.17 1.48 8.00
N ARG A 288 10.09 2.69 8.55
CA ARG A 288 8.83 3.29 9.02
C ARG A 288 7.79 3.46 7.91
N GLN A 289 8.23 3.60 6.64
CA GLN A 289 7.33 3.68 5.50
C GLN A 289 6.94 2.31 4.94
N LEU A 290 7.53 1.21 5.42
CA LEU A 290 7.30 -0.13 4.88
C LEU A 290 6.46 -0.97 5.84
N GLN A 291 5.25 -1.31 5.45
CA GLN A 291 4.39 -2.28 6.11
C GLN A 291 4.53 -3.62 5.40
N CYS A 292 5.28 -4.55 6.01
CA CYS A 292 5.48 -5.89 5.48
C CYS A 292 4.34 -6.80 5.89
N LEU A 293 3.77 -7.52 4.93
CA LEU A 293 2.69 -8.49 5.11
C LEU A 293 3.21 -9.91 4.91
N PHE A 294 2.64 -10.88 5.62
CA PHE A 294 2.85 -12.31 5.43
C PHE A 294 1.70 -13.08 6.11
N PRO A 295 1.26 -14.21 5.62
CA PRO A 295 1.60 -14.86 4.34
C PRO A 295 0.79 -14.33 3.16
N TYR A 296 0.93 -15.00 2.00
CA TYR A 296 0.05 -14.82 0.85
C TYR A 296 -1.34 -15.40 1.12
N LEU A 297 -2.25 -15.17 0.18
CA LEU A 297 -3.54 -15.86 0.15
C LEU A 297 -3.51 -16.94 -0.91
N ARG A 298 -4.12 -18.08 -0.63
CA ARG A 298 -4.31 -19.16 -1.59
C ARG A 298 -5.74 -19.14 -2.07
N GLY A 299 -5.92 -18.84 -3.35
CA GLY A 299 -7.23 -18.75 -3.99
C GLY A 299 -7.90 -20.10 -4.25
N PRO A 300 -9.14 -20.10 -4.75
CA PRO A 300 -9.91 -21.31 -4.99
C PRO A 300 -9.29 -22.25 -6.03
N GLN A 301 -8.49 -21.72 -6.95
CA GLN A 301 -7.78 -22.48 -7.99
C GLN A 301 -6.35 -22.85 -7.58
N PHE A 302 -6.06 -22.73 -6.27
CA PHE A 302 -4.75 -23.00 -5.66
C PHE A 302 -3.64 -22.02 -6.06
N GLU A 303 -3.93 -20.97 -6.80
CA GLU A 303 -3.02 -19.86 -7.08
C GLU A 303 -2.74 -19.01 -5.84
N LEU A 304 -1.54 -18.47 -5.75
CA LEU A 304 -1.21 -17.44 -4.76
C LEU A 304 -1.74 -16.09 -5.20
N LEU A 305 -2.19 -15.30 -4.22
CA LEU A 305 -2.69 -13.95 -4.38
C LEU A 305 -2.03 -13.04 -3.35
N SER A 306 -1.76 -11.80 -3.75
CA SER A 306 -1.27 -10.80 -2.81
C SER A 306 -2.39 -10.33 -1.88
N PRO A 307 -2.14 -10.21 -0.57
CA PRO A 307 -3.09 -9.65 0.38
C PRO A 307 -3.16 -8.12 0.38
N VAL A 308 -2.31 -7.41 -0.37
CA VAL A 308 -2.26 -5.93 -0.33
C VAL A 308 -3.60 -5.29 -0.71
N GLY A 309 -4.36 -5.91 -1.62
CA GLY A 309 -5.67 -5.43 -2.02
C GLY A 309 -6.66 -5.39 -0.87
N ILE A 310 -6.80 -6.50 -0.12
CA ILE A 310 -7.72 -6.59 1.02
C ILE A 310 -7.31 -5.66 2.15
N ILE A 311 -6.01 -5.53 2.43
CA ILE A 311 -5.47 -4.69 3.50
C ILE A 311 -5.69 -3.22 3.18
N ALA A 312 -5.20 -2.74 2.03
CA ALA A 312 -5.36 -1.35 1.59
C ALA A 312 -6.83 -0.93 1.49
N GLY A 313 -7.70 -1.82 0.99
CA GLY A 313 -9.14 -1.59 0.91
C GLY A 313 -9.75 -1.36 2.30
N ARG A 314 -9.41 -2.22 3.28
CA ARG A 314 -9.91 -2.09 4.65
C ARG A 314 -9.36 -0.87 5.36
N GLN A 315 -8.07 -0.56 5.18
CA GLN A 315 -7.45 0.65 5.72
C GLN A 315 -8.10 1.92 5.16
N SER A 316 -8.34 1.98 3.84
CA SER A 316 -9.04 3.09 3.19
C SER A 316 -10.47 3.26 3.71
N ALA A 317 -11.22 2.15 3.85
CA ALA A 317 -12.58 2.17 4.37
C ALA A 317 -12.64 2.69 5.82
N LEU A 318 -11.77 2.18 6.67
CA LEU A 318 -11.70 2.57 8.08
C LEU A 318 -11.24 4.02 8.24
N ALA A 319 -10.25 4.44 7.45
CA ALA A 319 -9.80 5.83 7.42
C ALA A 319 -10.93 6.80 7.07
N GLN A 320 -11.79 6.43 6.12
CA GLN A 320 -12.95 7.24 5.72
C GLN A 320 -14.02 7.30 6.81
N ALA A 321 -14.27 6.18 7.50
CA ALA A 321 -15.30 6.06 8.51
C ALA A 321 -14.89 6.67 9.87
N GLN A 322 -13.68 6.37 10.33
CA GLN A 322 -13.23 6.65 11.69
C GLN A 322 -11.93 7.45 11.77
N GLY A 323 -11.17 7.52 10.69
CA GLY A 323 -9.89 8.21 10.57
C GLY A 323 -8.71 7.26 10.37
N PRO A 324 -7.60 7.77 9.76
CA PRO A 324 -6.45 6.95 9.39
C PRO A 324 -5.63 6.43 10.59
N TRP A 325 -5.92 6.94 11.78
CA TRP A 325 -5.31 6.49 13.05
C TRP A 325 -5.96 5.24 13.65
N ARG A 326 -6.93 4.64 12.99
CA ARG A 326 -7.56 3.41 13.47
C ARG A 326 -6.91 2.19 12.85
N SER A 327 -6.59 1.22 13.68
CA SER A 327 -6.05 -0.06 13.24
C SER A 327 -7.13 -0.98 12.70
N ILE A 328 -6.80 -1.74 11.65
CA ILE A 328 -7.63 -2.81 11.10
C ILE A 328 -7.36 -4.17 11.77
N ALA A 329 -6.39 -4.25 12.69
CA ALA A 329 -6.05 -5.49 13.38
C ALA A 329 -7.28 -6.12 14.06
N GLY A 330 -7.42 -7.43 13.94
CA GLY A 330 -8.54 -8.20 14.48
C GLY A 330 -9.89 -7.97 13.80
N GLN A 331 -9.94 -7.21 12.69
CA GLN A 331 -11.16 -7.03 11.90
C GLN A 331 -11.22 -8.07 10.79
N GLY A 332 -12.43 -8.65 10.57
CA GLY A 332 -12.67 -9.56 9.46
C GLY A 332 -12.48 -8.88 8.11
N LEU A 333 -11.73 -9.54 7.23
CA LEU A 333 -11.43 -9.12 5.88
C LEU A 333 -12.19 -9.97 4.87
N GLN A 334 -12.74 -9.34 3.85
CA GLN A 334 -13.35 -10.06 2.74
C GLN A 334 -12.26 -10.59 1.82
N SER A 335 -12.05 -11.91 1.84
CA SER A 335 -11.07 -12.60 1.01
C SER A 335 -11.66 -13.83 0.38
N GLN A 336 -11.31 -14.12 -0.87
CA GLN A 336 -11.64 -15.39 -1.53
C GLN A 336 -10.57 -16.45 -1.31
N GLY A 337 -9.42 -16.08 -0.75
CA GLY A 337 -8.32 -16.99 -0.42
C GLY A 337 -8.12 -17.12 1.09
N LEU A 338 -7.41 -18.16 1.49
CA LEU A 338 -6.99 -18.40 2.85
C LEU A 338 -5.48 -18.13 2.99
N PRO A 339 -5.00 -17.72 4.18
CA PRO A 339 -3.57 -17.50 4.42
C PRO A 339 -2.74 -18.75 4.07
N TYR A 340 -1.71 -18.56 3.27
CA TYR A 340 -0.80 -19.63 2.84
C TYR A 340 0.67 -19.16 2.80
N PRO A 341 1.57 -19.86 3.50
CA PRO A 341 1.33 -21.05 4.33
C PRO A 341 0.48 -20.75 5.58
N PRO A 342 -0.23 -21.75 6.11
CA PRO A 342 -0.90 -21.60 7.40
C PRO A 342 0.16 -21.47 8.50
N LEU A 343 0.00 -20.48 9.37
CA LEU A 343 0.94 -20.21 10.46
C LEU A 343 0.35 -20.67 11.80
N SER A 344 1.21 -21.21 12.66
CA SER A 344 0.85 -21.47 14.06
C SER A 344 0.74 -20.15 14.83
N ILE A 345 0.10 -20.19 16.00
CA ILE A 345 0.04 -19.04 16.91
C ILE A 345 1.45 -18.59 17.32
N MET A 346 2.36 -19.55 17.53
CA MET A 346 3.74 -19.26 17.93
C MET A 346 4.50 -18.56 16.80
N ASP A 347 4.36 -19.04 15.54
CA ASP A 347 4.97 -18.40 14.38
C ASP A 347 4.44 -16.98 14.19
N THR A 348 3.12 -16.78 14.37
CA THR A 348 2.49 -15.46 14.31
C THR A 348 3.10 -14.49 15.32
N VAL A 349 3.23 -14.93 16.58
CA VAL A 349 3.82 -14.10 17.66
C VAL A 349 5.29 -13.82 17.38
N THR A 350 6.05 -14.80 16.91
CA THR A 350 7.46 -14.64 16.57
C THR A 350 7.63 -13.62 15.44
N LEU A 351 6.94 -13.78 14.31
CA LEU A 351 7.04 -12.88 13.16
C LEU A 351 6.58 -11.45 13.49
N ARG A 352 5.56 -11.30 14.33
CA ARG A 352 5.10 -9.99 14.78
C ARG A 352 6.13 -9.28 15.65
N ASN A 353 6.80 -10.01 16.54
CA ASN A 353 7.73 -9.41 17.51
C ASN A 353 9.11 -9.17 16.89
N ASP A 354 9.60 -10.12 16.13
CA ASP A 354 10.87 -10.06 15.41
C ASP A 354 10.78 -10.89 14.12
N PRO A 355 10.80 -10.29 12.96
CA PRO A 355 11.28 -8.94 12.62
C PRO A 355 10.24 -7.79 12.71
N GLY A 356 8.96 -8.06 12.95
CA GLY A 356 7.92 -7.03 12.98
C GLY A 356 7.08 -7.04 11.70
N VAL A 357 6.60 -8.22 11.32
CA VAL A 357 5.74 -8.44 10.13
C VAL A 357 4.28 -8.42 10.55
N CYS A 358 3.45 -7.83 9.73
CA CYS A 358 2.00 -7.88 9.84
C CYS A 358 1.50 -9.24 9.37
N VAL A 359 1.02 -10.07 10.28
CA VAL A 359 0.66 -11.45 9.98
C VAL A 359 -0.83 -11.58 9.70
N LEU A 360 -1.17 -12.17 8.55
CA LEU A 360 -2.53 -12.58 8.26
C LEU A 360 -2.78 -13.98 8.85
N ARG A 361 -3.92 -14.14 9.47
CA ARG A 361 -4.36 -15.41 10.03
C ARG A 361 -5.82 -15.68 9.74
N GLN A 362 -6.23 -16.93 9.86
CA GLN A 362 -7.63 -17.30 9.84
C GLN A 362 -8.16 -17.43 11.27
N ARG A 363 -9.25 -16.74 11.56
CA ARG A 363 -9.94 -16.85 12.83
C ARG A 363 -11.44 -16.89 12.60
N GLN A 364 -12.12 -17.86 13.21
CA GLN A 364 -13.57 -18.03 13.10
C GLN A 364 -14.10 -18.04 11.65
N GLY A 365 -13.32 -18.63 10.73
CA GLY A 365 -13.66 -18.71 9.31
C GLY A 365 -13.41 -17.44 8.50
N GLN A 366 -12.92 -16.37 9.12
CA GLN A 366 -12.56 -15.13 8.45
C GLN A 366 -11.04 -14.92 8.42
N VAL A 367 -10.57 -14.24 7.40
CA VAL A 367 -9.19 -13.74 7.36
C VAL A 367 -9.12 -12.45 8.14
N GLU A 368 -8.15 -12.31 9.00
CA GLU A 368 -7.88 -11.09 9.76
C GLU A 368 -6.38 -10.80 9.81
N LEU A 369 -6.03 -9.53 10.04
CA LEU A 369 -4.66 -9.13 10.35
C LEU A 369 -4.46 -9.23 11.87
N ASP A 370 -3.37 -9.88 12.31
CA ASP A 370 -3.08 -10.01 13.74
C ASP A 370 -2.69 -8.67 14.38
N ASP A 371 -1.78 -7.93 13.73
CA ASP A 371 -1.32 -6.61 14.20
C ASP A 371 -0.82 -5.78 12.99
N GLU A 372 -0.85 -4.46 13.10
CA GLU A 372 -0.27 -3.54 12.11
C GLU A 372 1.13 -3.10 12.54
N ARG A 373 2.03 -4.05 12.63
CA ARG A 373 3.40 -3.84 13.09
C ARG A 373 4.30 -3.35 11.95
N LEU A 374 5.26 -2.48 12.26
CA LEU A 374 6.36 -2.10 11.37
C LEU A 374 7.67 -2.75 11.83
N LEU A 375 8.61 -2.89 10.91
CA LEU A 375 9.95 -3.44 11.17
C LEU A 375 10.84 -2.45 11.96
N VAL A 376 10.35 -1.95 13.07
CA VAL A 376 11.08 -1.07 13.97
C VAL A 376 11.40 -1.84 15.24
N PRO A 377 12.56 -1.62 15.88
CA PRO A 377 12.93 -2.37 17.06
C PRO A 377 11.82 -2.34 18.12
N ALA A 378 11.48 -3.53 18.64
CA ALA A 378 10.60 -3.62 19.80
C ALA A 378 11.35 -3.11 21.02
N LEU A 379 10.65 -2.42 21.93
CA LEU A 379 11.20 -2.12 23.24
C LEU A 379 11.44 -3.41 24.00
N HIS A 380 12.66 -3.55 24.50
CA HIS A 380 12.93 -4.56 25.50
C HIS A 380 12.22 -4.15 26.81
N PRO A 381 11.60 -5.07 27.58
CA PRO A 381 10.97 -4.73 28.86
C PRO A 381 11.86 -3.95 29.83
N GLN A 382 13.18 -4.16 29.78
CA GLN A 382 14.16 -3.42 30.57
C GLN A 382 14.34 -1.96 30.11
N ASP A 383 14.05 -1.64 28.86
CA ASP A 383 14.17 -0.28 28.31
C ASP A 383 13.02 0.60 28.80
N TYR A 384 11.87 0.02 29.17
CA TYR A 384 10.78 0.74 29.85
C TYR A 384 11.17 1.22 31.27
N LEU A 385 12.07 0.51 31.92
CA LEU A 385 12.54 0.84 33.26
C LEU A 385 13.68 1.86 33.24
N ASN A 386 14.38 1.99 32.10
CA ASN A 386 15.48 2.91 31.91
C ASN A 386 15.04 4.10 31.04
N ALA A 387 14.11 4.90 31.56
CA ALA A 387 13.57 6.10 30.91
C ALA A 387 14.62 7.17 30.49
N ASN A 388 15.90 6.92 30.79
CA ASN A 388 17.01 7.84 30.55
C ASN A 388 17.72 7.64 29.20
N ASN A 389 17.26 6.69 28.35
CA ASN A 389 17.85 6.48 27.04
C ASN A 389 16.79 6.55 25.93
N PRO A 390 16.34 7.76 25.54
CA PRO A 390 15.33 7.96 24.50
C PRO A 390 15.77 7.50 23.10
N GLU A 391 17.07 7.27 22.87
CA GLU A 391 17.65 6.92 21.58
C GLU A 391 17.29 5.51 21.09
N ARG A 392 16.91 4.60 21.98
CA ARG A 392 16.52 3.23 21.63
C ARG A 392 15.03 3.03 21.42
N PHE A 393 14.23 4.06 21.63
CA PHE A 393 12.79 3.98 21.60
C PHE A 393 12.22 4.51 20.30
N ASP A 394 11.80 3.64 19.40
CA ASP A 394 11.00 4.07 18.24
C ASP A 394 9.51 3.88 18.54
N GLY A 395 8.82 4.97 18.90
CA GLY A 395 7.37 4.99 19.09
C GLY A 395 6.58 4.78 17.79
N HIS A 396 7.24 4.78 16.63
CA HIS A 396 6.62 4.69 15.31
C HIS A 396 6.49 3.25 14.79
N ARG A 397 6.44 2.27 15.69
CA ARG A 397 6.37 0.85 15.34
C ARG A 397 5.03 0.34 14.84
N SER A 398 4.01 1.17 14.82
CA SER A 398 2.65 0.83 14.38
C SER A 398 2.28 1.59 13.12
N ALA A 399 1.71 0.90 12.12
CA ALA A 399 1.39 1.51 10.83
C ALA A 399 0.30 2.59 10.95
N GLU A 400 -0.68 2.42 11.85
CA GLU A 400 -1.71 3.43 12.11
C GLU A 400 -1.13 4.75 12.65
N VAL A 401 -0.01 4.67 13.37
CA VAL A 401 0.72 5.87 13.82
C VAL A 401 1.30 6.59 12.62
N MET A 402 1.98 5.86 11.74
CA MET A 402 2.55 6.45 10.52
C MET A 402 1.47 7.00 9.59
N ARG A 403 0.30 6.34 9.50
CA ARG A 403 -0.85 6.88 8.75
C ARG A 403 -1.38 8.19 9.37
N LEU A 404 -1.43 8.28 10.70
CA LEU A 404 -1.78 9.54 11.38
C LEU A 404 -0.78 10.64 11.03
N LEU A 405 0.52 10.38 11.15
CA LEU A 405 1.58 11.36 10.86
C LEU A 405 1.52 11.80 9.38
N GLY A 406 1.40 10.86 8.47
CA GLY A 406 1.24 11.16 7.05
C GLY A 406 -0.01 12.00 6.76
N TYR A 407 -1.13 11.69 7.41
CA TYR A 407 -2.36 12.47 7.30
C TYR A 407 -2.15 13.90 7.82
N LEU A 408 -1.56 14.07 8.99
CA LEU A 408 -1.24 15.38 9.57
C LEU A 408 -0.38 16.20 8.61
N ARG A 409 0.68 15.61 8.07
CA ARG A 409 1.57 16.28 7.11
C ARG A 409 0.80 16.79 5.89
N ARG A 410 0.00 15.93 5.25
CA ARG A 410 -0.83 16.31 4.10
C ARG A 410 -1.83 17.42 4.42
N GLN A 411 -2.47 17.36 5.59
CA GLN A 411 -3.43 18.40 5.98
C GLN A 411 -2.76 19.72 6.31
N LEU A 412 -1.61 19.70 6.99
CA LEU A 412 -0.83 20.92 7.27
C LEU A 412 -0.32 21.56 5.98
N THR A 413 0.19 20.77 5.04
CA THR A 413 0.59 21.27 3.71
C THR A 413 -0.60 21.93 2.99
N ALA A 414 -1.77 21.28 2.98
CA ALA A 414 -2.96 21.83 2.35
C ALA A 414 -3.48 23.08 3.05
N LEU A 415 -3.36 23.20 4.38
CA LEU A 415 -3.65 24.43 5.12
C LEU A 415 -2.67 25.53 4.74
N GLY A 416 -1.38 25.21 4.62
CA GLY A 416 -0.35 26.14 4.18
C GLY A 416 -0.65 26.73 2.81
N GLU A 417 -1.01 25.88 1.83
CA GLU A 417 -1.36 26.32 0.47
C GLU A 417 -2.54 27.33 0.47
N GLN A 418 -3.50 27.20 1.39
CA GLN A 418 -4.62 28.14 1.51
C GLN A 418 -4.20 29.52 2.03
N LEU A 419 -3.05 29.59 2.68
CA LEU A 419 -2.57 30.79 3.37
C LEU A 419 -1.56 31.62 2.52
N ILE A 420 -1.02 31.04 1.43
CA ILE A 420 0.13 31.58 0.67
C ILE A 420 -0.09 33.02 0.15
N PHE A 421 -1.30 33.42 -0.20
CA PHE A 421 -1.51 34.69 -0.92
C PHE A 421 -2.24 35.79 -0.13
N ASN A 422 -2.56 35.56 1.16
CA ASN A 422 -3.51 36.43 1.86
C ASN A 422 -3.08 36.89 3.25
N LEU A 423 -1.80 36.75 3.62
CA LEU A 423 -1.38 36.99 4.99
C LEU A 423 -0.30 38.05 5.16
N ASP A 424 -0.56 38.96 6.08
CA ASP A 424 0.46 39.74 6.76
C ASP A 424 1.06 38.90 7.92
N TYR A 425 2.33 39.13 8.29
CA TYR A 425 3.03 38.38 9.34
C TYR A 425 2.37 38.48 10.74
N ARG A 426 1.43 39.39 10.93
CA ARG A 426 0.63 39.56 12.17
C ARG A 426 -0.77 38.96 12.10
N ASP A 427 -1.08 38.25 11.03
CA ASP A 427 -2.42 37.73 10.82
C ASP A 427 -2.71 36.54 11.78
N PRO A 428 -3.77 36.59 12.57
CA PRO A 428 -4.14 35.51 13.48
C PRO A 428 -4.77 34.28 12.80
N ARG A 429 -5.11 34.38 11.50
CA ARG A 429 -5.81 33.32 10.76
C ARG A 429 -5.06 31.97 10.74
N PRO A 430 -3.73 31.89 10.56
CA PRO A 430 -3.03 30.61 10.58
C PRO A 430 -3.24 29.86 11.89
N ARG A 431 -3.09 30.55 13.03
CA ARG A 431 -3.31 29.98 14.36
C ARG A 431 -4.74 29.47 14.54
N LEU A 432 -5.73 30.27 14.13
CA LEU A 432 -7.15 29.92 14.23
C LEU A 432 -7.50 28.69 13.37
N LEU A 433 -6.92 28.57 12.16
CA LEU A 433 -7.12 27.42 11.29
C LEU A 433 -6.47 26.16 11.87
N LEU A 434 -5.26 26.28 12.41
CA LEU A 434 -4.57 25.17 13.10
C LEU A 434 -5.38 24.70 14.31
N GLU A 435 -5.84 25.64 15.14
CA GLU A 435 -6.66 25.30 16.32
C GLU A 435 -7.97 24.62 15.93
N ARG A 436 -8.65 25.11 14.91
CA ARG A 436 -9.89 24.49 14.38
C ARG A 436 -9.62 23.07 13.87
N PHE A 437 -8.54 22.88 13.14
CA PHE A 437 -8.14 21.57 12.62
C PHE A 437 -7.86 20.58 13.77
N LEU A 438 -7.07 21.00 14.77
CA LEU A 438 -6.72 20.14 15.91
C LEU A 438 -7.93 19.82 16.80
N ARG A 439 -8.86 20.76 16.99
CA ARG A 439 -10.14 20.52 17.68
C ARG A 439 -10.98 19.47 16.92
N GLN A 440 -11.00 19.53 15.58
CA GLN A 440 -11.69 18.51 14.79
C GLN A 440 -11.06 17.13 14.95
N LEU A 441 -9.72 17.04 15.03
CA LEU A 441 -9.02 15.78 15.30
C LEU A 441 -9.36 15.24 16.68
N GLN A 442 -9.40 16.08 17.71
CA GLN A 442 -9.82 15.69 19.06
C GLN A 442 -11.26 15.17 19.06
N GLN A 443 -12.20 15.89 18.47
CA GLN A 443 -13.60 15.48 18.38
C GLN A 443 -13.80 14.15 17.66
N ARG A 444 -12.94 13.83 16.67
CA ARG A 444 -12.92 12.55 15.95
C ARG A 444 -12.18 11.44 16.69
N GLY A 445 -11.64 11.73 17.88
CA GLY A 445 -10.93 10.75 18.70
C GLY A 445 -9.53 10.38 18.18
N ALA A 446 -8.88 11.28 17.44
CA ALA A 446 -7.47 11.13 17.07
C ALA A 446 -6.52 11.53 18.20
N LEU A 447 -6.95 12.48 19.04
CA LEU A 447 -6.17 12.98 20.16
C LEU A 447 -6.84 12.60 21.49
N ARG A 448 -6.02 12.30 22.49
CA ARG A 448 -6.46 12.05 23.86
C ARG A 448 -6.58 13.36 24.66
N GLY A 449 -7.40 13.37 25.66
CA GLY A 449 -7.64 14.51 26.53
C GLY A 449 -9.09 14.98 26.50
N ALA A 450 -9.65 15.32 27.63
CA ALA A 450 -11.03 15.80 27.76
C ALA A 450 -11.18 17.24 27.26
N THR A 451 -10.14 18.06 27.41
CA THR A 451 -10.12 19.46 26.95
C THR A 451 -9.08 19.66 25.83
N ALA A 452 -9.23 20.75 25.10
CA ALA A 452 -8.31 21.09 24.01
C ALA A 452 -6.88 21.27 24.52
N GLU A 453 -6.72 21.89 25.69
CA GLU A 453 -5.41 22.15 26.33
C GLU A 453 -4.67 20.87 26.73
N GLN A 454 -5.42 19.81 27.00
CA GLN A 454 -4.84 18.49 27.27
C GLN A 454 -4.50 17.72 25.99
N ALA A 455 -5.22 18.00 24.90
CA ALA A 455 -5.09 17.29 23.63
C ALA A 455 -3.98 17.85 22.75
N PHE A 456 -3.80 19.16 22.75
CA PHE A 456 -2.77 19.83 21.96
C PHE A 456 -2.36 21.18 22.51
N GLN A 457 -1.16 21.64 22.14
CA GLN A 457 -0.66 22.97 22.42
C GLN A 457 -0.07 23.55 21.13
N ILE A 458 -0.35 24.84 20.89
CA ILE A 458 0.20 25.60 19.76
C ILE A 458 1.04 26.74 20.33
N LYS A 459 2.34 26.73 20.05
CA LYS A 459 3.27 27.78 20.44
C LYS A 459 3.78 28.46 19.18
N GLU A 460 3.63 29.77 19.13
CA GLU A 460 4.23 30.61 18.09
C GLU A 460 5.66 30.93 18.48
N ILE A 461 6.61 30.66 17.60
CA ILE A 461 8.00 30.97 17.77
C ILE A 461 8.26 32.27 16.99
N GLN A 462 8.57 33.36 17.72
CA GLN A 462 8.93 34.61 17.10
C GLN A 462 10.38 34.53 16.59
N THR A 463 10.57 34.78 15.31
CA THR A 463 11.89 34.90 14.68
C THR A 463 12.16 36.37 14.30
N GLN A 464 13.42 36.73 14.19
CA GLN A 464 13.82 38.08 13.76
C GLN A 464 13.59 38.31 12.26
N GLU A 465 13.35 37.29 11.51
CA GLU A 465 13.03 37.29 10.09
C GLU A 465 11.53 37.22 9.88
N ALA A 466 11.04 37.58 8.70
CA ALA A 466 9.62 37.48 8.32
C ALA A 466 9.18 36.01 8.12
N VAL A 467 9.50 35.16 9.08
CA VAL A 467 9.19 33.73 9.11
C VAL A 467 8.25 33.46 10.28
N MET A 468 7.10 32.85 10.00
CA MET A 468 6.17 32.37 11.03
C MET A 468 6.40 30.90 11.30
N ILE A 469 6.68 30.55 12.54
CA ILE A 469 6.89 29.16 12.98
C ILE A 469 5.88 28.85 14.08
N TYR A 470 5.09 27.81 13.87
CA TYR A 470 4.22 27.23 14.88
C TYR A 470 4.75 25.87 15.32
N GLU A 471 5.10 25.77 16.59
CA GLU A 471 5.37 24.48 17.23
C GLU A 471 4.07 23.95 17.79
N ILE A 472 3.70 22.74 17.36
CA ILE A 472 2.45 22.10 17.74
C ILE A 472 2.79 20.80 18.47
N MET A 473 2.42 20.71 19.73
CA MET A 473 2.48 19.48 20.50
C MET A 473 1.11 18.84 20.54
N ILE A 474 1.00 17.57 20.21
CA ILE A 474 -0.24 16.81 20.24
C ILE A 474 -0.09 15.56 21.11
N ALA A 475 -1.14 15.21 21.81
CA ALA A 475 -1.26 13.96 22.57
C ALA A 475 -2.14 12.97 21.78
N PRO A 476 -1.58 12.07 20.98
CA PRO A 476 -2.37 11.17 20.15
C PRO A 476 -3.09 10.13 21.01
N ALA A 477 -4.26 9.69 20.54
CA ALA A 477 -5.00 8.58 21.15
C ALA A 477 -4.43 7.20 20.74
N LEU A 478 -3.11 7.11 20.64
CA LEU A 478 -2.33 5.97 20.21
C LEU A 478 -1.23 5.68 21.25
N PRO A 479 -0.55 4.54 21.22
CA PRO A 479 0.50 4.20 22.20
C PRO A 479 1.80 5.01 21.95
N ILE A 480 1.69 6.29 21.74
CA ILE A 480 2.77 7.28 21.70
C ILE A 480 2.41 8.41 22.65
N ASP A 481 3.38 8.86 23.44
CA ASP A 481 3.09 9.87 24.46
C ASP A 481 2.82 11.26 23.91
N GLN A 482 3.69 11.75 23.07
CA GLN A 482 3.55 13.06 22.44
C GLN A 482 4.16 13.08 21.04
N ILE A 483 3.60 13.89 20.17
CA ILE A 483 4.15 14.18 18.85
C ILE A 483 4.36 15.68 18.75
N ARG A 484 5.56 16.10 18.37
CA ARG A 484 5.89 17.49 18.08
C ARG A 484 5.87 17.72 16.59
N LEU A 485 5.13 18.72 16.17
CA LEU A 485 5.03 19.15 14.78
C LEU A 485 5.57 20.58 14.66
N THR A 486 6.28 20.88 13.59
CA THR A 486 6.68 22.24 13.26
C THR A 486 5.99 22.65 11.96
N PHE A 487 5.26 23.75 12.01
CA PHE A 487 4.58 24.33 10.87
C PHE A 487 5.23 25.68 10.56
N THR A 488 6.00 25.74 9.50
CA THR A 488 6.85 26.87 9.17
C THR A 488 6.39 27.51 7.87
N ASN A 489 6.30 28.84 7.87
CA ASN A 489 6.20 29.63 6.66
C ASN A 489 7.55 30.33 6.39
N GLN A 490 8.15 30.03 5.27
CA GLN A 490 9.37 30.68 4.81
C GLN A 490 9.15 31.18 3.38
N HIS A 491 9.29 32.50 3.18
CA HIS A 491 9.10 33.15 1.89
C HIS A 491 7.73 32.91 1.23
N GLY A 492 6.66 32.71 2.04
CA GLY A 492 5.31 32.46 1.55
C GLY A 492 4.99 30.99 1.34
N GLU A 493 5.96 30.07 1.48
CA GLU A 493 5.74 28.64 1.43
C GLU A 493 5.56 28.06 2.84
N TRP A 494 4.50 27.29 3.02
CA TRP A 494 4.21 26.62 4.26
C TRP A 494 4.68 25.15 4.21
N GLN A 495 5.46 24.75 5.19
CA GLN A 495 5.96 23.39 5.32
C GLN A 495 5.62 22.83 6.70
N GLY A 496 5.04 21.62 6.72
CA GLY A 496 4.81 20.87 7.94
C GLY A 496 5.91 19.83 8.14
N ASN A 497 6.75 19.99 9.13
CA ASN A 497 7.71 18.98 9.54
C ASN A 497 7.24 18.29 10.81
N ILE A 498 7.40 16.96 10.85
CA ILE A 498 7.09 16.15 12.01
C ILE A 498 8.42 15.76 12.64
N ALA A 499 8.75 16.41 13.75
CA ALA A 499 9.83 15.96 14.59
C ALA A 499 9.27 14.83 15.48
N GLY A 500 9.30 13.60 14.98
CA GLY A 500 9.34 12.45 15.86
C GLY A 500 10.75 12.37 16.34
N ALA A 501 10.99 12.26 17.65
CA ALA A 501 12.26 12.10 18.33
C ALA A 501 13.51 11.93 17.40
N GLU A 502 13.75 12.92 16.55
CA GLU A 502 15.00 13.03 15.83
C GLU A 502 15.97 13.74 16.74
N ASN A 503 16.99 13.03 17.11
CA ASN A 503 18.15 13.57 17.80
C ASN A 503 18.64 14.81 17.06
N ASN A 504 18.74 15.90 17.78
CA ASN A 504 19.60 17.02 17.41
C ASN A 504 21.01 16.47 17.22
N VAL A 505 21.51 16.44 16.00
CA VAL A 505 22.92 16.50 15.68
C VAL A 505 23.17 17.81 15.00
#